data_020dfc8258088a2a72414e535d15643a
#
_entry.id   020dfc8258088a2a72414e535d15643a
#
_cell.length_a   1.000
_cell.length_b   1.000
_cell.length_c   1.000
_cell.angle_alpha   90.00
_cell.angle_beta   90.00
_cell.angle_gamma   90.00
#
_symmetry.space_group_name_H-M   'P 1'
#
loop_
_entity.id
_entity.type
_entity.pdbx_description
1 polymer ?
#
loop_
_entity_poly.entity_id
_entity_poly.type
_entity_poly.pdbx_seq_one_letter_code
_entity_poly.pdbx_strand_id
1 'polypeptide(L)'
;LEVFDTELGKLGIDICADNARSSMVLGEALCRMGAEIILSPSSWAVPADSRRPYYGAEWYEPYGKLAKLYGVPVVGVSNVGPVTGGAWAGWKCIGNSIALFGDGESGVTLPYGEDAVCLRIIDVPLRKDSRYGTALATEVEAAR
;
A
#
# COMPACT_ATOMS: atom_id res chain seq x y z
N LEU A 1 -5.33 15.06 0.35
CA LEU A 1 -5.72 13.82 -0.30
C LEU A 1 -6.39 14.15 -1.63
N GLU A 2 -6.04 13.43 -2.68
CA GLU A 2 -6.59 13.60 -4.01
C GLU A 2 -6.64 12.25 -4.73
N VAL A 3 -7.64 12.06 -5.56
CA VAL A 3 -7.75 10.94 -6.49
C VAL A 3 -7.65 11.50 -7.89
N PHE A 4 -6.74 10.95 -8.67
CA PHE A 4 -6.42 11.41 -10.01
C PHE A 4 -7.19 10.60 -11.05
N ASP A 5 -7.98 11.28 -11.86
CA ASP A 5 -8.64 10.69 -13.01
C ASP A 5 -7.63 10.54 -14.15
N THR A 6 -7.41 9.32 -14.62
CA THR A 6 -6.45 9.01 -15.68
C THR A 6 -7.07 8.07 -16.72
N GLU A 7 -6.42 7.95 -17.87
CA GLU A 7 -6.84 6.97 -18.90
C GLU A 7 -6.75 5.51 -18.40
N LEU A 8 -5.97 5.26 -17.35
CA LEU A 8 -5.80 3.93 -16.74
C LEU A 8 -6.81 3.66 -15.61
N GLY A 9 -7.64 4.65 -15.24
CA GLY A 9 -8.55 4.58 -14.11
C GLY A 9 -8.26 5.64 -13.06
N LYS A 10 -8.95 5.56 -11.93
CA LYS A 10 -8.85 6.51 -10.80
C LYS A 10 -7.77 6.08 -9.82
N LEU A 11 -6.70 6.84 -9.77
CA LEU A 11 -5.52 6.55 -8.95
C LEU A 11 -5.57 7.31 -7.62
N GLY A 12 -5.52 6.59 -6.50
CA GLY A 12 -5.20 7.14 -5.19
C GLY A 12 -3.69 7.02 -4.93
N ILE A 13 -3.10 8.03 -4.32
CA ILE A 13 -1.69 8.00 -3.92
C ILE A 13 -1.59 8.30 -2.44
N ASP A 14 -0.93 7.43 -1.70
CA ASP A 14 -0.48 7.65 -0.34
C ASP A 14 0.99 7.21 -0.20
N ILE A 15 1.67 7.63 0.84
CA ILE A 15 3.12 7.47 0.89
C ILE A 15 3.51 6.71 2.16
N CYS A 16 4.15 5.53 1.99
CA CYS A 16 4.84 4.82 3.07
C CYS A 16 3.96 4.66 4.34
N ALA A 17 4.24 5.44 5.38
CA ALA A 17 3.54 5.41 6.67
C ALA A 17 2.05 5.79 6.61
N ASP A 18 1.58 6.39 5.51
CA ASP A 18 0.16 6.66 5.30
C ASP A 18 -0.67 5.37 5.24
N ASN A 19 -0.03 4.24 4.90
CA ASN A 19 -0.61 2.90 4.91
C ASN A 19 -0.31 2.10 6.18
N ALA A 20 0.32 2.68 7.18
CA ALA A 20 0.49 1.99 8.45
C ALA A 20 -0.87 1.75 9.12
N ARG A 21 -0.94 0.73 9.98
CA ARG A 21 -2.19 0.38 10.68
C ARG A 21 -2.84 1.56 11.42
N SER A 22 -2.01 2.47 11.95
CA SER A 22 -2.47 3.67 12.66
C SER A 22 -2.99 4.78 11.75
N SER A 23 -2.67 4.75 10.46
CA SER A 23 -3.00 5.77 9.47
C SER A 23 -3.88 5.26 8.32
N MET A 24 -4.41 4.06 8.41
CA MET A 24 -5.28 3.45 7.37
C MET A 24 -6.46 4.34 6.94
N VAL A 25 -6.87 5.29 7.77
CA VAL A 25 -7.92 6.26 7.44
C VAL A 25 -7.61 7.07 6.18
N LEU A 26 -6.34 7.27 5.85
CA LEU A 26 -5.92 7.99 4.63
C LEU A 26 -6.25 7.16 3.38
N GLY A 27 -5.86 5.90 3.35
CA GLY A 27 -6.24 4.97 2.28
C GLY A 27 -7.76 4.75 2.20
N GLU A 28 -8.44 4.67 3.35
CA GLU A 28 -9.90 4.61 3.41
C GLU A 28 -10.53 5.83 2.74
N ALA A 29 -10.05 7.03 3.03
CA ALA A 29 -10.55 8.25 2.42
C ALA A 29 -10.35 8.23 0.89
N LEU A 30 -9.20 7.80 0.39
CA LEU A 30 -8.96 7.65 -1.05
C LEU A 30 -9.94 6.66 -1.70
N CYS A 31 -10.18 5.52 -1.04
CA CYS A 31 -11.17 4.55 -1.52
C CYS A 31 -12.58 5.15 -1.62
N ARG A 32 -12.99 5.93 -0.62
CA ARG A 32 -14.29 6.64 -0.59
C ARG A 32 -14.39 7.75 -1.62
N MET A 33 -13.27 8.40 -1.95
CA MET A 33 -13.18 9.38 -3.03
C MET A 33 -13.24 8.73 -4.42
N GLY A 34 -13.26 7.41 -4.49
CA GLY A 34 -13.47 6.65 -5.72
C GLY A 34 -12.19 6.10 -6.34
N ALA A 35 -11.09 6.03 -5.62
CA ALA A 35 -9.89 5.36 -6.13
C ALA A 35 -10.20 3.92 -6.56
N GLU A 36 -9.70 3.53 -7.72
CA GLU A 36 -9.81 2.18 -8.28
C GLU A 36 -8.54 1.36 -8.02
N ILE A 37 -7.46 2.04 -7.69
CA ILE A 37 -6.18 1.50 -7.24
C ILE A 37 -5.51 2.51 -6.31
N ILE A 38 -4.76 2.03 -5.32
CA ILE A 38 -3.87 2.85 -4.50
C ILE A 38 -2.43 2.50 -4.82
N LEU A 39 -1.64 3.52 -5.13
CA LEU A 39 -0.20 3.42 -5.34
C LEU A 39 0.53 4.03 -4.14
N SER A 40 1.42 3.26 -3.51
CA SER A 40 2.15 3.68 -2.32
C SER A 40 3.67 3.57 -2.52
N PRO A 41 4.31 4.65 -2.98
CA PRO A 41 5.77 4.71 -2.96
C PRO A 41 6.27 4.73 -1.52
N SER A 42 7.28 3.94 -1.24
CA SER A 42 7.74 3.69 0.12
C SER A 42 9.26 3.57 0.22
N SER A 43 9.77 3.83 1.41
CA SER A 43 11.14 3.56 1.81
C SER A 43 11.10 2.77 3.11
N TRP A 44 10.68 1.51 3.03
CA TRP A 44 10.61 0.66 4.22
C TRP A 44 12.01 0.33 4.69
N ALA A 45 12.37 0.91 5.81
CA ALA A 45 13.71 0.83 6.33
C ALA A 45 13.73 0.22 7.73
N VAL A 46 14.85 -0.42 8.04
CA VAL A 46 15.18 -0.96 9.36
C VAL A 46 16.58 -0.50 9.78
N PRO A 47 16.93 -0.52 11.07
CA PRO A 47 18.30 -0.30 11.50
C PRO A 47 19.27 -1.20 10.74
N ALA A 48 20.47 -0.68 10.38
CA ALA A 48 21.43 -1.40 9.54
C ALA A 48 21.86 -2.75 10.13
N ASP A 49 21.89 -2.86 11.45
CA ASP A 49 22.24 -4.08 12.21
C ASP A 49 21.04 -5.02 12.41
N SER A 50 19.86 -4.62 11.96
CA SER A 50 18.66 -5.45 12.06
C SER A 50 18.84 -6.77 11.31
N ARG A 51 18.64 -7.86 12.04
CA ARG A 51 18.66 -9.23 11.52
C ARG A 51 17.26 -9.85 11.41
N ARG A 52 16.22 -9.00 11.40
CA ARG A 52 14.84 -9.50 11.23
C ARG A 52 14.73 -10.18 9.87
N PRO A 53 14.45 -11.47 9.82
CA PRO A 53 14.41 -12.22 8.55
C PRO A 53 13.22 -11.85 7.67
N TYR A 54 12.21 -11.20 8.25
CA TYR A 54 11.01 -10.77 7.54
C TYR A 54 10.37 -9.58 8.27
N TYR A 55 10.11 -8.52 7.55
CA TYR A 55 9.52 -7.27 8.04
C TYR A 55 8.37 -6.82 7.13
N GLY A 56 7.54 -7.77 6.74
CA GLY A 56 6.48 -7.50 5.77
C GLY A 56 5.08 -7.47 6.40
N ALA A 57 4.90 -8.08 7.57
CA ALA A 57 3.58 -8.17 8.20
C ALA A 57 2.97 -6.79 8.52
N GLU A 58 3.80 -5.82 8.86
CA GLU A 58 3.39 -4.45 9.19
C GLU A 58 2.78 -3.71 7.99
N TRP A 59 3.10 -4.14 6.77
CA TRP A 59 2.57 -3.59 5.52
C TRP A 59 1.52 -4.49 4.90
N TYR A 60 1.74 -5.80 4.96
CA TYR A 60 0.85 -6.80 4.39
C TYR A 60 -0.55 -6.74 5.01
N GLU A 61 -0.64 -6.68 6.34
CA GLU A 61 -1.91 -6.65 7.05
C GLU A 61 -2.77 -5.42 6.71
N PRO A 62 -2.26 -4.17 6.84
CA PRO A 62 -3.07 -3.00 6.51
C PRO A 62 -3.43 -2.92 5.03
N TYR A 63 -2.53 -3.29 4.11
CA TYR A 63 -2.82 -3.32 2.69
C TYR A 63 -3.93 -4.33 2.36
N GLY A 64 -3.80 -5.55 2.88
CA GLY A 64 -4.79 -6.60 2.66
C GLY A 64 -6.15 -6.23 3.25
N LYS A 65 -6.17 -5.64 4.44
CA LYS A 65 -7.39 -5.20 5.08
C LYS A 65 -8.08 -4.10 4.27
N LEU A 66 -7.35 -3.09 3.82
CA LEU A 66 -7.88 -2.00 3.01
C LEU A 66 -8.41 -2.53 1.67
N ALA A 67 -7.60 -3.34 0.98
CA ALA A 67 -7.97 -3.96 -0.28
C ALA A 67 -9.26 -4.77 -0.16
N LYS A 68 -9.36 -5.62 0.86
CA LYS A 68 -10.53 -6.48 1.11
C LYS A 68 -11.79 -5.68 1.41
N LEU A 69 -11.68 -4.63 2.23
CA LEU A 69 -12.81 -3.80 2.64
C LEU A 69 -13.42 -3.06 1.45
N TYR A 70 -12.60 -2.53 0.57
CA TYR A 70 -13.05 -1.64 -0.52
C TYR A 70 -13.00 -2.29 -1.91
N GLY A 71 -12.46 -3.50 -2.04
CA GLY A 71 -12.24 -4.14 -3.34
C GLY A 71 -11.18 -3.42 -4.19
N VAL A 72 -10.33 -2.59 -3.57
CA VAL A 72 -9.33 -1.75 -4.24
C VAL A 72 -7.95 -2.39 -4.10
N PRO A 73 -7.24 -2.66 -5.20
CA PRO A 73 -5.86 -3.12 -5.10
C PRO A 73 -4.96 -2.04 -4.50
N VAL A 74 -4.00 -2.46 -3.69
CA VAL A 74 -2.99 -1.58 -3.08
C VAL A 74 -1.60 -2.06 -3.50
N VAL A 75 -0.84 -1.17 -4.13
CA VAL A 75 0.49 -1.47 -4.66
C VAL A 75 1.53 -0.60 -3.97
N GLY A 76 2.31 -1.20 -3.08
CA GLY A 76 3.41 -0.54 -2.38
C GLY A 76 4.75 -0.92 -3.00
N VAL A 77 5.49 0.09 -3.43
CA VAL A 77 6.83 -0.09 -4.01
C VAL A 77 7.86 0.55 -3.10
N SER A 78 8.75 -0.26 -2.56
CA SER A 78 9.82 0.19 -1.66
C SER A 78 11.17 0.09 -2.35
N ASN A 79 12.01 1.09 -2.11
CA ASN A 79 13.40 1.07 -2.51
C ASN A 79 14.24 0.08 -1.67
N VAL A 80 15.50 -0.07 -2.03
CA VAL A 80 16.49 -0.93 -1.37
C VAL A 80 17.79 -0.15 -1.12
N GLY A 81 18.62 -0.66 -0.25
CA GLY A 81 19.97 -0.13 -0.01
C GLY A 81 20.08 0.77 1.22
N PRO A 82 21.30 1.27 1.51
CA PRO A 82 21.59 2.05 2.70
C PRO A 82 20.97 3.44 2.63
N VAL A 83 20.49 3.92 3.76
CA VAL A 83 20.07 5.32 3.95
C VAL A 83 21.29 6.11 4.41
N THR A 84 21.84 6.93 3.51
CA THR A 84 23.11 7.63 3.71
C THR A 84 22.98 9.02 4.31
N GLY A 85 21.76 9.55 4.47
CA GLY A 85 21.52 10.90 4.98
C GLY A 85 20.16 11.10 5.60
N GLY A 86 19.95 12.28 6.21
CA GLY A 86 18.68 12.64 6.86
C GLY A 86 18.50 11.98 8.23
N ALA A 87 17.28 12.04 8.75
CA ALA A 87 16.93 11.52 10.08
C ALA A 87 17.09 10.00 10.22
N TRP A 88 17.13 9.28 9.12
CA TRP A 88 17.25 7.82 9.04
C TRP A 88 18.65 7.36 8.60
N ALA A 89 19.66 8.25 8.61
CA ALA A 89 21.03 7.88 8.28
C ALA A 89 21.49 6.67 9.12
N GLY A 90 22.15 5.71 8.47
CA GLY A 90 22.57 4.46 9.12
C GLY A 90 21.50 3.36 9.17
N TRP A 91 20.32 3.60 8.57
CA TRP A 91 19.32 2.57 8.31
C TRP A 91 19.53 1.97 6.92
N LYS A 92 18.75 0.94 6.61
CA LYS A 92 18.73 0.32 5.27
C LYS A 92 17.29 0.05 4.82
N CYS A 93 17.01 0.39 3.59
CA CYS A 93 15.76 0.03 2.93
C CYS A 93 15.82 -1.43 2.47
N ILE A 94 14.72 -2.13 2.64
CA ILE A 94 14.68 -3.59 2.58
C ILE A 94 13.87 -4.15 1.41
N GLY A 95 13.45 -3.30 0.47
CA GLY A 95 12.60 -3.74 -0.64
C GLY A 95 11.27 -4.26 -0.14
N ASN A 96 11.00 -5.55 -0.41
CA ASN A 96 9.76 -6.22 -0.01
C ASN A 96 8.50 -5.54 -0.56
N SER A 97 8.58 -5.00 -1.77
CA SER A 97 7.43 -4.37 -2.43
C SER A 97 6.27 -5.36 -2.52
N ILE A 98 5.06 -4.87 -2.31
CA ILE A 98 3.86 -5.70 -2.18
C ILE A 98 2.76 -5.13 -3.07
N ALA A 99 2.09 -5.98 -3.83
CA ALA A 99 0.83 -5.67 -4.48
C ALA A 99 -0.23 -6.63 -3.95
N LEU A 100 -1.26 -6.12 -3.29
CA LEU A 100 -2.41 -6.92 -2.88
C LEU A 100 -3.63 -6.50 -3.67
N PHE A 101 -4.38 -7.51 -4.17
CA PHE A 101 -5.54 -7.27 -5.01
C PHE A 101 -6.81 -7.06 -4.17
N GLY A 102 -7.92 -6.76 -4.82
CA GLY A 102 -9.15 -6.37 -4.16
C GLY A 102 -9.82 -7.43 -3.27
N ASP A 103 -9.32 -8.67 -3.25
CA ASP A 103 -9.70 -9.69 -2.28
C ASP A 103 -8.94 -9.56 -0.95
N GLY A 104 -7.86 -8.78 -0.94
CA GLY A 104 -6.98 -8.56 0.20
C GLY A 104 -6.04 -9.71 0.54
N GLU A 105 -6.01 -10.75 -0.28
CA GLU A 105 -5.26 -11.98 -0.04
C GLU A 105 -4.36 -12.36 -1.22
N SER A 106 -4.89 -12.29 -2.44
CA SER A 106 -4.09 -12.53 -3.64
C SER A 106 -3.20 -11.34 -3.99
N GLY A 107 -2.08 -11.63 -4.63
CA GLY A 107 -1.16 -10.57 -5.04
C GLY A 107 0.27 -11.05 -5.24
N VAL A 108 1.20 -10.13 -5.17
CA VAL A 108 2.62 -10.37 -5.40
C VAL A 108 3.42 -9.72 -4.28
N THR A 109 4.38 -10.45 -3.73
CA THR A 109 5.41 -9.93 -2.82
C THR A 109 6.77 -10.10 -3.47
N LEU A 110 7.55 -9.03 -3.52
CA LEU A 110 8.90 -9.03 -4.07
C LEU A 110 9.95 -9.36 -3.00
N PRO A 111 11.19 -9.71 -3.41
CA PRO A 111 12.23 -10.11 -2.47
C PRO A 111 12.49 -9.07 -1.37
N TYR A 112 12.81 -9.59 -0.20
CA TYR A 112 13.22 -8.84 0.97
C TYR A 112 14.75 -8.78 1.04
N GLY A 113 15.30 -7.61 1.32
CA GLY A 113 16.73 -7.39 1.56
C GLY A 113 17.23 -6.07 1.01
N GLU A 114 18.33 -5.60 1.56
CA GLU A 114 18.98 -4.36 1.11
C GLU A 114 19.55 -4.44 -0.31
N ASP A 115 19.85 -5.65 -0.78
CA ASP A 115 20.35 -5.92 -2.13
C ASP A 115 19.27 -6.49 -3.08
N ALA A 116 18.01 -6.50 -2.64
CA ALA A 116 16.90 -7.10 -3.36
C ALA A 116 16.40 -6.23 -4.53
N VAL A 117 17.33 -5.73 -5.36
CA VAL A 117 17.00 -4.96 -6.55
C VAL A 117 16.29 -5.85 -7.56
N CYS A 118 15.06 -5.51 -7.92
CA CYS A 118 14.31 -6.25 -8.93
C CYS A 118 13.32 -5.36 -9.67
N LEU A 119 12.93 -5.83 -10.86
CA LEU A 119 11.83 -5.28 -11.64
C LEU A 119 10.81 -6.39 -11.87
N ARG A 120 9.55 -6.11 -11.61
CA ARG A 120 8.44 -7.02 -11.88
C ARG A 120 7.32 -6.29 -12.61
N ILE A 121 6.87 -6.89 -13.69
CA ILE A 121 5.64 -6.47 -14.39
C ILE A 121 4.50 -7.36 -13.89
N ILE A 122 3.41 -6.74 -13.49
CA ILE A 122 2.22 -7.43 -12.99
C ILE A 122 0.96 -6.81 -13.60
N ASP A 123 -0.04 -7.63 -13.81
CA ASP A 123 -1.37 -7.18 -14.17
C ASP A 123 -2.17 -6.97 -12.88
N VAL A 124 -2.69 -5.75 -12.68
CA VAL A 124 -3.45 -5.39 -11.48
C VAL A 124 -4.91 -5.16 -11.86
N PRO A 125 -5.84 -6.02 -11.40
CA PRO A 125 -7.26 -5.82 -11.64
C PRO A 125 -7.76 -4.61 -10.86
N LEU A 126 -8.21 -3.58 -11.55
CA LEU A 126 -8.79 -2.38 -10.94
C LEU A 126 -10.15 -2.69 -10.32
N ARG A 127 -10.53 -1.90 -9.31
CA ARG A 127 -11.86 -1.97 -8.72
C ARG A 127 -12.93 -1.65 -9.76
N LYS A 128 -13.96 -2.50 -9.84
CA LYS A 128 -15.08 -2.33 -10.78
C LYS A 128 -16.40 -1.98 -10.09
N ASP A 129 -16.48 -2.20 -8.79
CA ASP A 129 -17.69 -2.00 -7.99
C ASP A 129 -17.44 -1.05 -6.83
N SER A 130 -18.50 -0.42 -6.34
CA SER A 130 -18.42 0.41 -5.13
C SER A 130 -18.60 -0.46 -3.90
N ARG A 131 -17.61 -0.46 -3.02
CA ARG A 131 -17.69 -1.08 -1.70
C ARG A 131 -17.51 -0.03 -0.63
N TYR A 132 -18.26 -0.16 0.44
CA TYR A 132 -18.22 0.75 1.58
C TYR A 132 -17.72 -0.04 2.79
N GLY A 133 -16.44 -0.03 3.05
CA GLY A 133 -15.75 -0.91 3.99
C GLY A 133 -16.20 -0.88 5.46
N THR A 134 -17.18 -0.06 5.86
CA THR A 134 -17.65 0.04 7.24
C THR A 134 -19.16 0.21 7.31
N ALA A 135 -19.78 -0.22 8.43
CA ALA A 135 -21.20 0.00 8.69
C ALA A 135 -21.57 1.50 8.63
N LEU A 136 -20.71 2.36 9.15
CA LEU A 136 -20.90 3.82 9.10
C LEU A 136 -20.98 4.32 7.64
N ALA A 137 -20.14 3.81 6.75
CA ALA A 137 -20.20 4.16 5.33
C ALA A 137 -21.53 3.78 4.71
N THR A 138 -22.04 2.61 5.04
CA THR A 138 -23.34 2.12 4.58
C THR A 138 -24.48 3.00 5.11
N GLU A 139 -24.44 3.39 6.38
CA GLU A 139 -25.44 4.29 6.99
C GLU A 139 -25.40 5.68 6.34
N VAL A 140 -24.23 6.25 6.11
CA VAL A 140 -24.09 7.55 5.43
C VAL A 140 -24.61 7.50 4.02
N GLU A 141 -24.35 6.44 3.29
CA GLU A 141 -24.86 6.26 1.92
C GLU A 141 -26.36 6.09 1.88
N ALA A 142 -26.94 5.34 2.81
CA ALA A 142 -28.38 5.17 2.93
C ALA A 142 -29.12 6.47 3.32
N ALA A 143 -28.40 7.43 3.93
CA ALA A 143 -28.96 8.72 4.33
C ALA A 143 -28.89 9.81 3.24
N ARG A 144 -28.25 9.53 2.11
CA ARG A 144 -28.18 10.42 0.93
C ARG A 144 -29.37 10.25 0.01
#